data_dcf718ade4f8e975b3f085a0a4dfd3b1
#
_entry.id   dcf718ade4f8e975b3f085a0a4dfd3b1
#
_cell.length_a   1.000
_cell.length_b   1.000
_cell.length_c   1.000
_cell.angle_alpha   90.00
_cell.angle_beta   90.00
_cell.angle_gamma   90.00
#
_symmetry.space_group_name_H-M   'P 1'
#
loop_
_entity.id
_entity.type
_entity.pdbx_description
1 polymer ?
#
loop_
_entity_poly.entity_id
_entity_poly.type
_entity_poly.pdbx_seq_one_letter_code
_entity_poly.pdbx_strand_id
1 'polypeptide(L)'
;AQISKSPDRNASEVVRRVPGITIIDDRFIIVRGLSQRYNNAWINGLAVPSTETDSRAFSFDMIPSSQIDNLLVYKSPSPEIPGDFSGGFVKIVTKGIPEENSIEVGYSTGFNVRTQFRQFRMNPGSCTDFLGFDLGKRPLGRSFPAHMDLVTSPDEITRLTREGFNNDWRIRRFI
;
A
#
# COMPACT_ATOMS: atom_id res chain seq x y z
N ALA A 1 -20.28 -10.68 6.06
CA ALA A 1 -19.82 -10.73 4.65
C ALA A 1 -18.78 -11.84 4.55
N GLN A 2 -18.88 -12.70 3.52
CA GLN A 2 -17.91 -13.79 3.32
C GLN A 2 -16.62 -13.18 2.75
N ILE A 3 -15.65 -12.93 3.60
CA ILE A 3 -14.35 -12.36 3.25
C ILE A 3 -13.56 -13.30 2.33
N SER A 4 -13.67 -14.61 2.55
CA SER A 4 -12.94 -15.64 1.81
C SER A 4 -13.26 -15.75 0.31
N LYS A 5 -14.36 -15.14 -0.16
CA LYS A 5 -14.78 -15.16 -1.56
C LYS A 5 -14.60 -13.81 -2.27
N SER A 6 -14.03 -12.83 -1.57
CA SER A 6 -13.85 -11.50 -2.15
C SER A 6 -12.42 -11.29 -2.65
N PRO A 7 -12.21 -10.51 -3.72
CA PRO A 7 -10.88 -10.17 -4.22
C PRO A 7 -10.16 -9.15 -3.34
N ASP A 8 -10.70 -8.83 -2.16
CA ASP A 8 -10.17 -7.82 -1.26
C ASP A 8 -8.83 -8.28 -0.67
N ARG A 9 -7.83 -7.40 -0.70
CA ARG A 9 -6.46 -7.71 -0.28
C ARG A 9 -6.22 -7.40 1.20
N ASN A 10 -6.89 -6.39 1.73
CA ASN A 10 -6.69 -5.91 3.10
C ASN A 10 -8.00 -5.53 3.79
N ALA A 11 -7.90 -5.25 5.09
CA ALA A 11 -9.05 -4.92 5.92
C ALA A 11 -9.79 -3.67 5.43
N SER A 12 -9.08 -2.67 4.90
CA SER A 12 -9.71 -1.43 4.41
C SER A 12 -10.68 -1.70 3.26
N GLU A 13 -10.31 -2.58 2.31
CA GLU A 13 -11.18 -2.95 1.20
C GLU A 13 -12.42 -3.71 1.66
N VAL A 14 -12.27 -4.61 2.63
CA VAL A 14 -13.39 -5.36 3.22
C VAL A 14 -14.39 -4.42 3.88
N VAL A 15 -13.92 -3.45 4.67
CA VAL A 15 -14.77 -2.49 5.39
C VAL A 15 -15.50 -1.55 4.44
N ARG A 16 -14.95 -1.25 3.27
CA ARG A 16 -15.61 -0.41 2.25
C ARG A 16 -17.00 -0.89 1.85
N ARG A 17 -17.26 -2.19 1.99
CA ARG A 17 -18.56 -2.80 1.67
C ARG A 17 -19.63 -2.57 2.72
N VAL A 18 -19.25 -2.04 3.89
CA VAL A 18 -20.20 -1.75 4.96
C VAL A 18 -20.87 -0.40 4.72
N PRO A 19 -22.21 -0.32 4.60
CA PRO A 19 -22.90 0.93 4.34
C PRO A 19 -22.59 2.00 5.39
N GLY A 20 -22.40 3.25 4.96
CA GLY A 20 -22.11 4.38 5.85
C GLY A 20 -20.65 4.44 6.34
N ILE A 21 -19.77 3.72 5.67
CA ILE A 21 -18.33 3.81 5.84
C ILE A 21 -17.70 4.32 4.56
N THR A 22 -16.77 5.24 4.71
CA THR A 22 -15.93 5.76 3.63
C THR A 22 -14.47 5.51 4.00
N ILE A 23 -13.63 5.26 3.01
CA ILE A 23 -12.19 5.08 3.21
C ILE A 23 -11.46 6.24 2.55
N ILE A 24 -10.54 6.84 3.30
CA ILE A 24 -9.61 7.86 2.80
C ILE A 24 -8.22 7.24 2.66
N ASP A 25 -7.55 7.61 1.56
CA ASP A 25 -6.18 7.17 1.20
C ASP A 25 -6.02 5.65 1.18
N ASP A 26 -7.11 4.91 0.92
CA ASP A 26 -7.20 3.45 0.98
C ASP A 26 -6.75 2.81 2.31
N ARG A 27 -6.61 3.61 3.36
CA ARG A 27 -6.08 3.20 4.68
C ARG A 27 -6.99 3.51 5.85
N PHE A 28 -7.59 4.69 5.87
CA PHE A 28 -8.32 5.17 7.04
C PHE A 28 -9.82 5.06 6.86
N ILE A 29 -10.47 4.57 7.92
CA ILE A 29 -11.92 4.40 7.95
C ILE A 29 -12.56 5.68 8.49
N ILE A 30 -13.58 6.14 7.79
CA ILE A 30 -14.48 7.21 8.21
C ILE A 30 -15.87 6.62 8.38
N VAL A 31 -16.41 6.73 9.57
CA VAL A 31 -17.76 6.27 9.87
C VAL A 31 -18.68 7.48 10.03
N ARG A 32 -19.79 7.49 9.32
CA ARG A 32 -20.79 8.57 9.33
C ARG A 32 -20.24 9.96 9.00
N GLY A 33 -19.18 10.05 8.21
CA GLY A 33 -18.53 11.30 7.84
C GLY A 33 -17.67 11.94 8.95
N LEU A 34 -17.49 11.29 10.08
CA LEU A 34 -16.62 11.77 11.16
C LEU A 34 -15.17 11.36 10.87
N SER A 35 -14.24 12.31 11.05
CA SER A 35 -12.81 12.12 10.83
C SER A 35 -12.27 10.85 11.49
N GLN A 36 -11.21 10.27 10.92
CA GLN A 36 -10.57 9.02 11.40
C GLN A 36 -10.21 9.04 12.88
N ARG A 37 -9.86 10.18 13.45
CA ARG A 37 -9.50 10.34 14.85
C ARG A 37 -10.65 10.03 15.85
N TYR A 38 -11.88 10.02 15.37
CA TYR A 38 -13.06 9.71 16.18
C TYR A 38 -13.48 8.25 16.10
N ASN A 39 -12.75 7.46 15.34
CA ASN A 39 -12.96 6.03 15.20
C ASN A 39 -11.96 5.28 16.07
N ASN A 40 -12.40 4.17 16.63
CA ASN A 40 -11.55 3.31 17.42
C ASN A 40 -11.47 1.91 16.80
N ALA A 41 -10.36 1.23 16.99
CA ALA A 41 -10.16 -0.11 16.46
C ALA A 41 -9.58 -1.04 17.53
N TRP A 42 -10.07 -2.27 17.52
CA TRP A 42 -9.53 -3.36 18.34
C TRP A 42 -9.19 -4.56 17.46
N ILE A 43 -8.10 -5.21 17.80
CA ILE A 43 -7.70 -6.49 17.20
C ILE A 43 -7.67 -7.54 18.32
N ASN A 44 -8.41 -8.61 18.14
CA ASN A 44 -8.52 -9.71 19.10
C ASN A 44 -8.85 -9.26 20.54
N GLY A 45 -9.67 -8.22 20.66
CA GLY A 45 -10.08 -7.69 21.95
C GLY A 45 -9.14 -6.68 22.59
N LEU A 46 -8.03 -6.33 21.94
CA LEU A 46 -7.08 -5.33 22.41
C LEU A 46 -7.14 -4.06 21.55
N ALA A 47 -7.05 -2.91 22.21
CA ALA A 47 -6.99 -1.63 21.52
C ALA A 47 -5.71 -1.52 20.68
N VAL A 48 -5.85 -1.11 19.43
CA VAL A 48 -4.67 -0.86 18.58
C VAL A 48 -4.16 0.56 18.75
N PRO A 49 -2.84 0.74 18.79
CA PRO A 49 -2.25 2.07 18.84
C PRO A 49 -2.49 2.84 17.54
N SER A 50 -2.32 4.16 17.58
CA SER A 50 -2.28 4.96 16.37
C SER A 50 -1.07 4.58 15.52
N THR A 51 -1.27 4.50 14.20
CA THR A 51 -0.19 4.30 13.23
C THR A 51 0.34 5.63 12.69
N GLU A 52 -0.35 6.73 13.01
CA GLU A 52 0.03 8.08 12.57
C GLU A 52 0.60 8.88 13.74
N THR A 53 1.60 9.71 13.44
CA THR A 53 2.27 10.56 14.44
C THR A 53 1.43 11.78 14.83
N ASP A 54 0.73 12.35 13.86
CA ASP A 54 0.03 13.63 14.02
C ASP A 54 -1.47 13.48 14.29
N SER A 55 -2.01 12.30 14.18
CA SER A 55 -3.44 12.05 14.41
C SER A 55 -3.68 10.69 15.04
N ARG A 56 -4.72 10.59 15.88
CA ARG A 56 -5.19 9.31 16.37
C ARG A 56 -5.91 8.58 15.24
N ALA A 57 -5.19 7.75 14.49
CA ALA A 57 -5.74 6.97 13.39
C ALA A 57 -5.03 5.63 13.27
N PHE A 58 -5.76 4.59 12.90
CA PHE A 58 -5.23 3.27 12.62
C PHE A 58 -5.32 2.99 11.12
N SER A 59 -4.22 2.50 10.55
CA SER A 59 -4.10 2.18 9.12
C SER A 59 -4.55 0.74 8.87
N PHE A 60 -5.73 0.58 8.30
CA PHE A 60 -6.37 -0.73 8.09
C PHE A 60 -5.78 -1.54 6.92
N ASP A 61 -4.95 -0.93 6.10
CA ASP A 61 -4.21 -1.61 5.02
C ASP A 61 -3.10 -2.54 5.54
N MET A 62 -2.68 -2.35 6.80
CA MET A 62 -1.67 -3.20 7.44
C MET A 62 -2.14 -4.63 7.70
N ILE A 63 -3.46 -4.86 7.69
CA ILE A 63 -4.02 -6.18 8.00
C ILE A 63 -4.47 -6.86 6.70
N PRO A 64 -3.80 -7.93 6.28
CA PRO A 64 -4.22 -8.70 5.12
C PRO A 64 -5.60 -9.33 5.34
N SER A 65 -6.46 -9.27 4.33
CA SER A 65 -7.81 -9.86 4.41
C SER A 65 -7.78 -11.37 4.65
N SER A 66 -6.73 -12.04 4.19
CA SER A 66 -6.53 -13.48 4.39
C SER A 66 -6.38 -13.88 5.86
N GLN A 67 -5.94 -12.97 6.72
CA GLN A 67 -5.78 -13.20 8.16
C GLN A 67 -7.04 -12.86 8.96
N ILE A 68 -8.04 -12.22 8.36
CA ILE A 68 -9.26 -11.82 9.03
C ILE A 68 -10.26 -12.97 9.03
N ASP A 69 -10.71 -13.35 10.21
CA ASP A 69 -11.85 -14.26 10.37
C ASP A 69 -13.15 -13.46 10.37
N ASN A 70 -13.23 -12.45 11.23
CA ASN A 70 -14.42 -11.63 11.38
C ASN A 70 -14.09 -10.16 11.55
N LEU A 71 -14.93 -9.30 10.98
CA LEU A 71 -14.82 -7.85 11.09
C LEU A 71 -16.19 -7.28 11.47
N LEU A 72 -16.27 -6.68 12.64
CA LEU A 72 -17.47 -6.09 13.19
C LEU A 72 -17.33 -4.57 13.26
N VAL A 73 -18.33 -3.86 12.77
CA VAL A 73 -18.37 -2.40 12.85
C VAL A 73 -19.57 -1.96 13.67
N TYR A 74 -19.27 -1.36 14.80
CA TYR A 74 -20.27 -0.78 15.67
C TYR A 74 -20.41 0.71 15.33
N LYS A 75 -21.60 1.12 14.99
CA LYS A 75 -21.93 2.54 14.69
C LYS A 75 -22.60 3.23 15.86
N SER A 76 -23.00 2.47 16.86
CA SER A 76 -23.63 2.96 18.08
C SER A 76 -22.94 2.36 19.29
N PRO A 77 -22.91 3.07 20.41
CA PRO A 77 -22.37 2.54 21.67
C PRO A 77 -23.10 1.25 22.08
N SER A 78 -22.35 0.31 22.62
CA SER A 78 -22.82 -0.92 23.21
C SER A 78 -22.08 -1.14 24.54
N PRO A 79 -22.67 -1.77 25.55
CA PRO A 79 -22.01 -2.03 26.82
C PRO A 79 -20.70 -2.83 26.71
N GLU A 80 -20.51 -3.57 25.61
CA GLU A 80 -19.36 -4.44 25.38
C GLU A 80 -18.12 -3.70 24.85
N ILE A 81 -18.28 -2.45 24.44
CA ILE A 81 -17.23 -1.66 23.81
C ILE A 81 -16.97 -0.38 24.59
N PRO A 82 -15.71 0.13 24.55
CA PRO A 82 -15.39 1.37 25.24
C PRO A 82 -16.18 2.55 24.67
N GLY A 83 -16.54 3.51 25.51
CA GLY A 83 -17.30 4.69 25.10
C GLY A 83 -16.47 5.83 24.52
N ASP A 84 -15.20 5.61 24.19
CA ASP A 84 -14.24 6.63 23.77
C ASP A 84 -14.22 6.89 22.26
N PHE A 85 -15.28 6.52 21.56
CA PHE A 85 -15.46 6.80 20.13
C PHE A 85 -16.74 7.61 19.88
N SER A 86 -16.69 8.45 18.84
CA SER A 86 -17.87 9.24 18.40
C SER A 86 -18.29 8.86 16.98
N GLY A 87 -17.38 8.35 16.16
CA GLY A 87 -17.66 7.91 14.79
C GLY A 87 -18.10 6.46 14.72
N GLY A 88 -17.18 5.57 14.84
CA GLY A 88 -17.39 4.13 14.80
C GLY A 88 -16.32 3.35 15.53
N PHE A 89 -16.69 2.14 15.89
CA PHE A 89 -15.78 1.19 16.52
C PHE A 89 -15.64 -0.05 15.63
N VAL A 90 -14.40 -0.39 15.29
CA VAL A 90 -14.09 -1.53 14.41
C VAL A 90 -13.40 -2.62 15.23
N LYS A 91 -14.03 -3.78 15.33
CA LYS A 91 -13.46 -4.96 15.97
C LYS A 91 -13.04 -5.96 14.91
N ILE A 92 -11.76 -6.27 14.87
CA ILE A 92 -11.18 -7.26 13.98
C ILE A 92 -10.82 -8.50 14.79
N VAL A 93 -11.28 -9.63 14.32
CA VAL A 93 -10.92 -10.94 14.87
C VAL A 93 -10.10 -11.64 13.79
N THR A 94 -8.88 -12.00 14.13
CA THR A 94 -8.00 -12.75 13.24
C THR A 94 -8.29 -14.23 13.30
N LYS A 95 -7.96 -14.95 12.23
CA LYS A 95 -8.04 -16.40 12.19
C LYS A 95 -7.16 -17.00 13.28
N GLY A 96 -7.64 -18.05 13.91
CA GLY A 96 -6.88 -18.85 14.84
C GLY A 96 -5.80 -19.71 14.16
N ILE A 97 -5.27 -20.65 14.90
CA ILE A 97 -4.31 -21.64 14.37
C ILE A 97 -5.05 -22.47 13.30
N PRO A 98 -4.51 -22.55 12.06
CA PRO A 98 -5.13 -23.34 11.02
C PRO A 98 -5.08 -24.83 11.38
N GLU A 99 -6.20 -25.53 11.21
CA GLU A 99 -6.30 -26.97 11.43
C GLU A 99 -5.58 -27.76 10.35
N GLU A 100 -5.47 -27.19 9.13
CA GLU A 100 -4.83 -27.80 7.98
C GLU A 100 -3.77 -26.87 7.39
N ASN A 101 -2.68 -27.45 6.89
CA ASN A 101 -1.67 -26.69 6.16
C ASN A 101 -2.23 -26.30 4.79
N SER A 102 -2.19 -25.02 4.46
CA SER A 102 -2.61 -24.52 3.16
C SER A 102 -1.51 -23.65 2.54
N ILE A 103 -1.33 -23.79 1.23
CA ILE A 103 -0.46 -22.93 0.43
C ILE A 103 -1.33 -22.25 -0.61
N GLU A 104 -1.35 -20.93 -0.59
CA GLU A 104 -2.06 -20.12 -1.58
C GLU A 104 -1.04 -19.41 -2.46
N VAL A 105 -1.10 -19.67 -3.76
CA VAL A 105 -0.26 -19.01 -4.76
C VAL A 105 -1.14 -18.16 -5.66
N GLY A 106 -0.96 -16.84 -5.60
CA GLY A 106 -1.70 -15.88 -6.43
C GLY A 106 -0.80 -15.27 -7.51
N TYR A 107 -1.29 -15.24 -8.75
CA TYR A 107 -0.68 -14.48 -9.84
C TYR A 107 -1.69 -13.44 -10.35
N SER A 108 -1.26 -12.19 -10.46
CA SER A 108 -2.07 -11.13 -11.05
C SER A 108 -1.28 -10.36 -12.09
N THR A 109 -1.91 -10.07 -13.22
CA THR A 109 -1.37 -9.22 -14.26
C THR A 109 -2.35 -8.10 -14.58
N GLY A 110 -1.81 -6.93 -14.85
CA GLY A 110 -2.59 -5.76 -15.24
C GLY A 110 -2.00 -5.08 -16.46
N PHE A 111 -2.84 -4.51 -17.28
CA PHE A 111 -2.39 -3.70 -18.42
C PHE A 111 -3.16 -2.38 -18.45
N ASN A 112 -2.48 -1.36 -18.97
CA ASN A 112 -3.09 -0.05 -19.13
C ASN A 112 -3.40 0.20 -20.61
N VAL A 113 -4.69 0.32 -20.95
CA VAL A 113 -5.18 0.53 -22.32
C VAL A 113 -4.62 1.79 -22.97
N ARG A 114 -4.21 2.78 -22.18
CA ARG A 114 -3.68 4.05 -22.69
C ARG A 114 -2.20 3.97 -23.09
N THR A 115 -1.43 3.06 -22.50
CA THR A 115 0.01 2.92 -22.71
C THR A 115 0.40 1.67 -23.47
N GLN A 116 -0.36 0.59 -23.31
CA GLN A 116 -0.10 -0.69 -23.98
C GLN A 116 -0.32 -0.52 -25.50
N PHE A 117 0.55 -1.13 -26.30
CA PHE A 117 0.55 -1.06 -27.77
C PHE A 117 0.80 0.33 -28.39
N ARG A 118 1.20 1.33 -27.58
CA ARG A 118 1.55 2.65 -28.06
C ARG A 118 3.06 2.89 -28.01
N GLN A 119 3.51 3.90 -28.76
CA GLN A 119 4.89 4.37 -28.67
C GLN A 119 5.11 5.01 -27.29
N PHE A 120 6.08 4.51 -26.57
CA PHE A 120 6.40 4.96 -25.23
C PHE A 120 7.90 5.23 -25.13
N ARG A 121 8.27 6.33 -24.46
CA ARG A 121 9.66 6.60 -24.13
C ARG A 121 10.02 5.84 -22.87
N MET A 122 10.98 4.94 -22.97
CA MET A 122 11.47 4.18 -21.84
C MET A 122 12.99 4.04 -21.91
N ASN A 123 13.60 3.90 -20.78
CA ASN A 123 15.00 3.50 -20.71
C ASN A 123 15.12 2.05 -21.24
N PRO A 124 16.16 1.74 -22.06
CA PRO A 124 16.40 0.37 -22.48
C PRO A 124 16.67 -0.51 -21.24
N GLY A 125 15.71 -1.35 -20.92
CA GLY A 125 15.81 -2.27 -19.81
C GLY A 125 16.68 -3.48 -20.11
N SER A 126 17.04 -4.23 -19.09
CA SER A 126 17.65 -5.55 -19.17
C SER A 126 16.57 -6.64 -19.27
N CYS A 127 16.93 -7.83 -19.74
CA CYS A 127 16.00 -8.95 -19.78
C CYS A 127 15.62 -9.48 -18.39
N THR A 128 16.29 -9.02 -17.34
CA THR A 128 16.06 -9.41 -15.94
C THR A 128 15.35 -8.33 -15.12
N ASP A 129 14.98 -7.20 -15.74
CA ASP A 129 14.28 -6.11 -15.04
C ASP A 129 12.97 -6.56 -14.38
N PHE A 130 12.29 -7.55 -14.96
CA PHE A 130 11.07 -8.12 -14.37
C PHE A 130 11.31 -8.86 -13.04
N LEU A 131 12.56 -9.24 -12.75
CA LEU A 131 13.00 -9.83 -11.48
C LEU A 131 13.60 -8.79 -10.52
N GLY A 132 13.66 -7.51 -10.93
CA GLY A 132 14.25 -6.44 -10.13
C GLY A 132 15.77 -6.37 -10.21
N PHE A 133 16.43 -7.10 -11.14
CA PHE A 133 17.88 -7.08 -11.32
C PHE A 133 18.28 -6.37 -12.60
N ASP A 134 19.21 -5.42 -12.49
CA ASP A 134 19.86 -4.81 -13.64
C ASP A 134 21.18 -5.52 -13.95
N LEU A 135 21.33 -6.02 -15.18
CA LEU A 135 22.58 -6.66 -15.65
C LEU A 135 23.66 -5.63 -16.05
N GLY A 136 23.73 -4.49 -15.38
CA GLY A 136 24.73 -3.45 -15.67
C GLY A 136 24.48 -2.67 -16.96
N LYS A 137 23.27 -2.68 -17.50
CA LYS A 137 22.90 -1.88 -18.66
C LYS A 137 22.65 -0.41 -18.35
N ARG A 138 22.53 -0.08 -17.08
CA ARG A 138 22.31 1.29 -16.57
C ARG A 138 23.39 1.68 -15.54
N PRO A 139 24.69 1.49 -15.84
CA PRO A 139 25.71 1.85 -14.88
C PRO A 139 25.74 3.37 -14.73
N LEU A 140 25.79 3.84 -13.50
CA LEU A 140 26.22 5.18 -13.21
C LEU A 140 27.69 5.33 -13.61
N GLY A 141 28.07 6.47 -14.20
CA GLY A 141 29.45 6.73 -14.58
C GLY A 141 30.41 6.53 -13.40
N ARG A 142 31.66 6.13 -13.66
CA ARG A 142 32.68 5.90 -12.63
C ARG A 142 32.98 7.15 -11.78
N SER A 143 32.65 8.33 -12.30
CA SER A 143 32.76 9.62 -11.62
C SER A 143 31.61 9.90 -10.66
N PHE A 144 30.59 9.05 -10.61
CA PHE A 144 29.41 9.26 -9.76
C PHE A 144 29.76 8.94 -8.31
N PRO A 145 29.61 9.88 -7.37
CA PRO A 145 29.95 9.64 -5.96
C PRO A 145 28.98 8.65 -5.33
N ALA A 146 29.44 7.89 -4.35
CA ALA A 146 28.61 6.96 -3.60
C ALA A 146 27.51 7.67 -2.78
N HIS A 147 27.75 8.92 -2.38
CA HIS A 147 26.82 9.76 -1.65
C HIS A 147 26.79 11.16 -2.27
N MET A 148 25.62 11.61 -2.69
CA MET A 148 25.43 12.94 -3.28
C MET A 148 25.68 14.09 -2.28
N ASP A 149 25.56 13.85 -0.99
CA ASP A 149 25.81 14.83 0.07
C ASP A 149 27.26 15.32 0.11
N LEU A 150 28.18 14.60 -0.52
CA LEU A 150 29.60 14.98 -0.65
C LEU A 150 29.84 15.99 -1.76
N VAL A 151 28.85 16.24 -2.61
CA VAL A 151 28.97 17.15 -3.74
C VAL A 151 28.40 18.51 -3.35
N THR A 152 29.26 19.47 -3.10
CA THR A 152 28.87 20.82 -2.68
C THR A 152 28.91 21.86 -3.81
N SER A 153 29.57 21.56 -4.93
CA SER A 153 29.70 22.47 -6.06
C SER A 153 28.48 22.41 -6.98
N PRO A 154 27.80 23.55 -7.27
CA PRO A 154 26.67 23.59 -8.20
C PRO A 154 27.01 23.11 -9.63
N ASP A 155 28.23 23.40 -10.08
CA ASP A 155 28.71 23.01 -11.40
C ASP A 155 28.91 21.50 -11.50
N GLU A 156 29.40 20.88 -10.44
CA GLU A 156 29.59 19.45 -10.35
C GLU A 156 28.26 18.72 -10.26
N ILE A 157 27.29 19.23 -9.50
CA ILE A 157 25.91 18.71 -9.45
C ILE A 157 25.30 18.74 -10.85
N THR A 158 25.45 19.84 -11.57
CA THR A 158 24.93 20.00 -12.94
C THR A 158 25.58 19.01 -13.90
N ARG A 159 26.90 18.80 -13.81
CA ARG A 159 27.63 17.82 -14.60
C ARG A 159 27.16 16.39 -14.32
N LEU A 160 27.08 16.00 -13.05
CA LEU A 160 26.64 14.66 -12.62
C LEU A 160 25.18 14.40 -13.00
N THR A 161 24.31 15.40 -12.87
CA THR A 161 22.92 15.32 -13.31
C THR A 161 22.85 15.07 -14.81
N ARG A 162 23.64 15.77 -15.63
CA ARG A 162 23.70 15.58 -17.09
C ARG A 162 24.24 14.19 -17.43
N GLU A 163 25.27 13.70 -16.75
CA GLU A 163 25.81 12.35 -16.95
C GLU A 163 24.79 11.27 -16.57
N GLY A 164 24.06 11.46 -15.48
CA GLY A 164 23.00 10.53 -15.05
C GLY A 164 21.81 10.49 -16.00
N PHE A 165 21.46 11.64 -16.63
CA PHE A 165 20.37 11.72 -17.62
C PHE A 165 20.77 11.35 -19.04
N ASN A 166 22.03 11.21 -19.36
CA ASN A 166 22.51 10.76 -20.68
C ASN A 166 22.28 9.26 -20.91
N ASN A 167 21.66 8.56 -19.98
CA ASN A 167 21.20 7.20 -20.22
C ASN A 167 20.06 7.24 -21.24
N ASP A 168 20.38 6.75 -22.41
CA ASP A 168 19.60 6.73 -23.65
C ASP A 168 18.12 6.39 -23.46
N TRP A 169 17.26 7.40 -23.39
CA TRP A 169 15.84 7.23 -23.52
C TRP A 169 15.51 6.86 -24.97
N ARG A 170 15.10 5.62 -25.20
CA ARG A 170 14.69 5.14 -26.53
C ARG A 170 13.18 5.06 -26.64
N ILE A 171 12.67 5.42 -27.81
CA ILE A 171 11.27 5.21 -28.14
C ILE A 171 11.11 3.74 -28.54
N ARG A 172 10.35 2.97 -27.78
CA ARG A 172 9.96 1.61 -28.13
C ARG A 172 8.45 1.50 -28.28
N ARG A 173 8.01 0.63 -29.16
CA ARG A 173 6.62 0.13 -29.14
C ARG A 173 6.58 -1.06 -28.19
N PHE A 174 5.71 -0.99 -27.24
CA PHE A 174 5.30 -2.16 -26.46
C PHE A 174 4.34 -2.98 -27.35
N ILE A 175 4.73 -4.19 -27.66
CA ILE A 175 3.89 -5.19 -28.32
C ILE A 175 3.27 -6.06 -27.25
#